data_ae17fb9d6c3a8f6e2cc7574638bc77fa
#
_entry.id   ae17fb9d6c3a8f6e2cc7574638bc77fa
#
_cell.length_a   1.000
_cell.length_b   1.000
_cell.length_c   1.000
_cell.angle_alpha   90.00
_cell.angle_beta   90.00
_cell.angle_gamma   90.00
#
_symmetry.space_group_name_H-M   'P 1'
#
loop_
_entity.id
_entity.type
_entity.pdbx_description
1 polymer ?
#
loop_
_entity_poly.entity_id
_entity_poly.type
_entity_poly.pdbx_seq_one_letter_code
_entity_poly.pdbx_strand_id
1 'polypeptide(L)'
;MSNLWNGPLKKIDEWRWLIPRDYKKGMLTEGLIFANERMIGEIRKDQAPEQVANVACLPGIVGYSLAMPDIHWGYGFPIGGVGATLIDKGVISPGGVGFDINCGVRVIKTSLCSKEGIPKKEALLTTLFHSIPSGVGSEGRIKFSIPELKKVLIDGAKAIIQRGFGWNEDELMIEEQGAMAGADPTAVSEKAFERGKSQLGTLGSGNHFLEIETVKQIFDPHIAKIFGLFPDQVLIMIHTGSRGFGHQVCTDHLRVMQNAMRKYNIQLPDRQLACAPFHSSEGQQYFSAMVCAANFAWANRQLITHWVRESFEKVFNRSAQDLGMSILYDVAHNIAKIEQHQINEKILKLCVHRKGATRSFGPGQRDLPDKYRSVGQPVLIPGDMGTGSFILCGMARSMEESFGSACHGAGRVMSRSEADRSAKGRNIANELEEKGVLVMAESNATLREEIPAAYKDVGEVVTVVEKAGLARRIVYAQPIAVMKE
;
A
#
# COMPACT_ATOMS: atom_id res chain seq x y z
N MET A 1 1.08 31.23 6.97
CA MET A 1 2.00 31.35 5.82
C MET A 1 2.18 29.94 5.29
N SER A 2 1.82 29.68 4.05
CA SER A 2 2.05 28.38 3.41
C SER A 2 3.56 28.16 3.36
N ASN A 3 4.07 27.11 4.00
CA ASN A 3 5.46 26.69 3.90
C ASN A 3 5.73 26.13 2.50
N LEU A 4 5.75 27.01 1.50
CA LEU A 4 6.09 26.63 0.13
C LEU A 4 7.54 26.14 0.11
N TRP A 5 7.78 24.94 -0.41
CA TRP A 5 9.11 24.45 -0.62
C TRP A 5 9.77 25.16 -1.83
N ASN A 6 10.88 25.86 -1.59
CA ASN A 6 11.58 26.68 -2.59
C ASN A 6 12.91 26.06 -3.04
N GLY A 7 13.15 24.80 -2.73
CA GLY A 7 14.37 24.12 -3.18
C GLY A 7 14.44 23.98 -4.72
N PRO A 8 15.63 23.67 -5.26
CA PRO A 8 15.85 23.53 -6.69
C PRO A 8 15.19 22.28 -7.24
N LEU A 9 14.46 22.40 -8.33
CA LEU A 9 13.97 21.32 -9.15
C LEU A 9 14.41 21.53 -10.59
N LYS A 10 15.18 20.59 -11.11
CA LYS A 10 15.61 20.55 -12.51
C LYS A 10 14.71 19.62 -13.29
N LYS A 11 14.02 20.11 -14.30
CA LYS A 11 13.22 19.28 -15.21
C LYS A 11 14.16 18.42 -16.06
N ILE A 12 14.00 17.11 -15.98
CA ILE A 12 14.74 16.13 -16.81
C ILE A 12 13.99 15.90 -18.11
N ASP A 13 12.68 15.64 -18.00
CA ASP A 13 11.76 15.51 -19.11
C ASP A 13 10.32 15.87 -18.65
N GLU A 14 9.29 15.51 -19.40
CA GLU A 14 7.90 15.84 -19.10
C GLU A 14 7.38 15.17 -17.80
N TRP A 15 8.05 14.11 -17.31
CA TRP A 15 7.55 13.24 -16.23
C TRP A 15 8.50 13.10 -15.06
N ARG A 16 9.73 13.68 -15.15
CA ARG A 16 10.79 13.51 -14.15
C ARG A 16 11.44 14.84 -13.77
N TRP A 17 11.59 15.03 -12.47
CA TRP A 17 12.17 16.25 -11.86
C TRP A 17 13.22 15.87 -10.84
N LEU A 18 14.39 16.50 -10.93
CA LEU A 18 15.57 16.20 -10.14
C LEU A 18 15.80 17.24 -9.06
N ILE A 19 16.03 16.78 -7.82
CA ILE A 19 16.64 17.58 -6.75
C ILE A 19 18.14 17.29 -6.81
N PRO A 20 18.98 18.28 -7.15
CA PRO A 20 20.41 18.04 -7.32
C PRO A 20 21.07 17.68 -5.98
N ARG A 21 22.10 16.85 -6.05
CA ARG A 21 22.83 16.35 -4.88
C ARG A 21 23.47 17.45 -4.02
N ASP A 22 23.85 18.57 -4.63
CA ASP A 22 24.46 19.72 -3.96
C ASP A 22 23.44 20.64 -3.27
N TYR A 23 22.15 20.37 -3.40
CA TYR A 23 21.10 21.11 -2.72
C TYR A 23 21.28 21.15 -1.20
N LYS A 24 21.62 20.01 -0.61
CA LYS A 24 21.76 19.89 0.84
C LYS A 24 23.05 19.16 1.21
N LYS A 25 23.77 19.71 2.19
CA LYS A 25 24.93 19.03 2.77
C LYS A 25 24.51 17.66 3.35
N GLY A 26 25.22 16.61 2.95
CA GLY A 26 24.98 15.25 3.41
C GLY A 26 24.20 14.37 2.42
N MET A 27 23.63 14.93 1.36
CA MET A 27 23.06 14.13 0.28
C MET A 27 24.15 13.27 -0.39
N LEU A 28 23.95 11.97 -0.42
CA LEU A 28 24.84 10.98 -1.02
C LEU A 28 24.46 10.69 -2.48
N THR A 29 23.21 10.97 -2.84
CA THR A 29 22.65 10.84 -4.18
C THR A 29 21.69 11.99 -4.47
N GLU A 30 21.15 12.03 -5.68
CA GLU A 30 20.12 12.98 -6.09
C GLU A 30 18.72 12.50 -5.66
N GLY A 31 17.78 13.45 -5.55
CA GLY A 31 16.35 13.14 -5.42
C GLY A 31 15.68 13.15 -6.80
N LEU A 32 14.74 12.22 -7.05
CA LEU A 32 13.98 12.17 -8.29
C LEU A 32 12.49 12.09 -7.99
N ILE A 33 11.71 13.03 -8.52
CA ILE A 33 10.25 13.09 -8.36
C ILE A 33 9.61 12.80 -9.71
N PHE A 34 8.71 11.81 -9.76
CA PHE A 34 7.87 11.54 -10.91
C PHE A 34 6.64 12.44 -10.84
N ALA A 35 6.51 13.37 -11.77
CA ALA A 35 5.41 14.33 -11.83
C ALA A 35 5.36 15.00 -13.20
N ASN A 36 4.18 15.45 -13.60
CA ASN A 36 4.06 16.41 -14.68
C ASN A 36 4.20 17.85 -14.14
N GLU A 37 4.23 18.83 -15.03
CA GLU A 37 4.46 20.24 -14.67
C GLU A 37 3.34 20.83 -13.78
N ARG A 38 2.08 20.41 -13.99
CA ARG A 38 0.94 20.82 -13.15
C ARG A 38 1.11 20.33 -11.72
N MET A 39 1.45 19.04 -11.56
CA MET A 39 1.62 18.43 -10.24
C MET A 39 2.77 19.05 -9.45
N ILE A 40 3.84 19.51 -10.10
CA ILE A 40 4.97 20.16 -9.41
C ILE A 40 4.51 21.41 -8.65
N GLY A 41 3.58 22.18 -9.20
CA GLY A 41 2.98 23.33 -8.51
C GLY A 41 2.29 22.94 -7.19
N GLU A 42 1.59 21.79 -7.18
CA GLU A 42 0.95 21.24 -5.97
C GLU A 42 1.98 20.62 -5.01
N ILE A 43 2.93 19.84 -5.53
CA ILE A 43 3.99 19.19 -4.74
C ILE A 43 4.84 20.21 -3.96
N ARG A 44 5.10 21.38 -4.53
CA ARG A 44 5.82 22.46 -3.84
C ARG A 44 5.04 23.12 -2.69
N LYS A 45 3.72 22.89 -2.59
CA LYS A 45 2.90 23.48 -1.51
C LYS A 45 3.14 22.82 -0.15
N ASP A 46 3.78 21.66 -0.10
CA ASP A 46 4.19 21.01 1.14
C ASP A 46 5.71 20.76 1.21
N GLN A 47 6.17 20.10 2.28
CA GLN A 47 7.59 19.83 2.51
C GLN A 47 8.00 18.40 2.05
N ALA A 48 7.18 17.69 1.28
CA ALA A 48 7.53 16.36 0.82
C ALA A 48 8.79 16.32 -0.07
N PRO A 49 9.09 17.32 -0.94
CA PRO A 49 10.35 17.35 -1.65
C PRO A 49 11.57 17.48 -0.73
N GLU A 50 11.43 18.17 0.42
CA GLU A 50 12.47 18.23 1.45
C GLU A 50 12.75 16.86 2.05
N GLN A 51 11.71 16.05 2.26
CA GLN A 51 11.87 14.67 2.72
C GLN A 51 12.58 13.79 1.68
N VAL A 52 12.37 14.01 0.38
CA VAL A 52 13.14 13.34 -0.68
C VAL A 52 14.63 13.65 -0.55
N ALA A 53 14.99 14.93 -0.33
CA ALA A 53 16.37 15.32 -0.11
C ALA A 53 16.96 14.73 1.19
N ASN A 54 16.16 14.64 2.25
CA ASN A 54 16.58 14.04 3.51
C ASN A 54 16.86 12.54 3.38
N VAL A 55 16.02 11.80 2.65
CA VAL A 55 16.21 10.37 2.36
C VAL A 55 17.49 10.14 1.56
N ALA A 56 17.84 11.03 0.65
CA ALA A 56 19.11 10.99 -0.10
C ALA A 56 20.38 11.04 0.77
N CYS A 57 20.23 11.36 2.07
CA CYS A 57 21.33 11.35 3.04
C CYS A 57 21.53 10.00 3.76
N LEU A 58 20.69 8.99 3.49
CA LEU A 58 20.77 7.70 4.17
C LEU A 58 22.07 6.96 3.84
N PRO A 59 22.82 6.46 4.85
CA PRO A 59 24.03 5.69 4.61
C PRO A 59 23.78 4.48 3.70
N GLY A 60 24.62 4.34 2.69
CA GLY A 60 24.53 3.24 1.73
C GLY A 60 23.38 3.32 0.74
N ILE A 61 22.71 4.45 0.61
CA ILE A 61 21.71 4.66 -0.44
C ILE A 61 22.33 4.54 -1.83
N VAL A 62 21.63 3.90 -2.75
CA VAL A 62 22.04 3.72 -4.15
C VAL A 62 20.95 4.19 -5.12
N GLY A 63 21.34 4.56 -6.33
CA GLY A 63 20.43 5.15 -7.29
C GLY A 63 19.92 6.50 -6.80
N TYR A 64 18.63 6.76 -6.94
CA TYR A 64 17.98 7.98 -6.50
C TYR A 64 17.21 7.79 -5.19
N SER A 65 17.04 8.86 -4.41
CA SER A 65 15.92 8.99 -3.50
C SER A 65 14.68 9.31 -4.33
N LEU A 66 13.71 8.41 -4.40
CA LEU A 66 12.60 8.51 -5.34
C LEU A 66 11.31 8.97 -4.65
N ALA A 67 10.48 9.67 -5.40
CA ALA A 67 9.10 9.92 -5.03
C ALA A 67 8.15 9.73 -6.22
N MET A 68 7.06 8.98 -5.98
CA MET A 68 6.01 8.70 -6.95
C MET A 68 5.06 9.92 -7.11
N PRO A 69 4.22 9.97 -8.14
CA PRO A 69 3.37 11.16 -8.41
C PRO A 69 2.38 11.49 -7.29
N ASP A 70 1.99 10.49 -6.49
CA ASP A 70 1.11 10.62 -5.32
C ASP A 70 1.81 11.19 -4.07
N ILE A 71 3.07 11.65 -4.21
CA ILE A 71 3.89 12.23 -3.13
C ILE A 71 3.13 13.25 -2.29
N HIS A 72 3.25 13.11 -0.97
CA HIS A 72 2.83 14.10 0.02
C HIS A 72 3.58 13.90 1.34
N TRP A 73 3.43 14.84 2.28
CA TRP A 73 4.12 14.84 3.55
C TRP A 73 3.87 13.54 4.35
N GLY A 74 4.94 12.92 4.83
CA GLY A 74 4.91 11.73 5.67
C GLY A 74 5.80 11.87 6.91
N TYR A 75 5.97 10.80 7.67
CA TYR A 75 6.94 10.71 8.77
C TYR A 75 8.25 10.12 8.26
N GLY A 76 9.34 10.87 8.28
CA GLY A 76 10.65 10.45 7.77
C GLY A 76 10.69 10.44 6.24
N PHE A 77 10.32 9.34 5.59
CA PHE A 77 10.10 9.34 4.13
C PHE A 77 8.83 10.11 3.79
N PRO A 78 8.75 10.76 2.63
CA PRO A 78 7.47 11.18 2.08
C PRO A 78 6.60 9.94 1.81
N ILE A 79 5.28 10.09 1.82
CA ILE A 79 4.40 9.07 1.26
C ILE A 79 4.51 9.16 -0.27
N GLY A 80 4.59 8.02 -0.95
CA GLY A 80 5.07 7.92 -2.34
C GLY A 80 6.58 7.72 -2.44
N GLY A 81 7.29 7.65 -1.29
CA GLY A 81 8.74 7.57 -1.22
C GLY A 81 9.31 6.16 -1.42
N VAL A 82 10.40 6.08 -2.20
CA VAL A 82 11.19 4.84 -2.37
C VAL A 82 12.67 5.17 -2.16
N GLY A 83 13.36 4.34 -1.37
CA GLY A 83 14.80 4.45 -1.16
C GLY A 83 15.45 3.09 -0.98
N ALA A 84 16.50 2.81 -1.73
CA ALA A 84 17.21 1.54 -1.68
C ALA A 84 18.60 1.72 -1.07
N THR A 85 18.94 0.89 -0.08
CA THR A 85 20.24 0.89 0.59
C THR A 85 20.95 -0.44 0.40
N LEU A 86 22.28 -0.40 0.31
CA LEU A 86 23.10 -1.62 0.24
C LEU A 86 22.92 -2.45 1.51
N ILE A 87 22.70 -3.75 1.39
CA ILE A 87 22.58 -4.64 2.55
C ILE A 87 23.85 -4.61 3.41
N ASP A 88 25.02 -4.64 2.80
CA ASP A 88 26.30 -4.78 3.54
C ASP A 88 26.77 -3.47 4.19
N LYS A 89 26.44 -2.32 3.63
CA LYS A 89 26.96 -1.00 4.05
C LYS A 89 25.89 0.03 4.32
N GLY A 90 24.64 -0.34 4.14
CA GLY A 90 23.50 0.55 4.27
C GLY A 90 22.71 0.31 5.56
N VAL A 91 21.63 1.01 5.65
CA VAL A 91 20.76 1.06 6.82
C VAL A 91 19.36 0.59 6.53
N ILE A 92 18.62 0.21 7.59
CA ILE A 92 17.18 0.05 7.57
C ILE A 92 16.54 1.09 8.49
N SER A 93 15.42 1.70 8.03
CA SER A 93 14.70 2.77 8.73
C SER A 93 13.21 2.48 8.86
N PRO A 94 12.65 2.49 10.08
CA PRO A 94 11.19 2.43 10.28
C PRO A 94 10.46 3.60 9.62
N GLY A 95 11.09 4.79 9.55
CA GLY A 95 10.57 5.96 8.82
C GLY A 95 10.39 5.73 7.32
N GLY A 96 11.14 4.78 6.74
CA GLY A 96 11.02 4.35 5.34
C GLY A 96 9.95 3.29 5.09
N VAL A 97 9.33 2.76 6.14
CA VAL A 97 8.22 1.80 6.07
C VAL A 97 6.91 2.46 6.52
N GLY A 98 6.92 3.15 7.66
CA GLY A 98 5.75 3.79 8.24
C GLY A 98 5.09 2.96 9.35
N PHE A 99 4.04 3.53 9.95
CA PHE A 99 3.37 2.93 11.11
C PHE A 99 2.45 1.76 10.72
N ASP A 100 1.73 1.87 9.61
CA ASP A 100 0.89 0.77 9.12
C ASP A 100 1.71 -0.11 8.19
N ILE A 101 2.54 -0.96 8.80
CA ILE A 101 3.42 -1.90 8.11
C ILE A 101 2.56 -2.83 7.24
N ASN A 102 2.92 -2.99 5.97
CA ASN A 102 2.17 -3.75 4.98
C ASN A 102 0.69 -3.31 4.89
N CYS A 103 0.42 -1.97 5.07
CA CYS A 103 -0.78 -1.43 4.45
C CYS A 103 -0.73 -1.79 2.98
N GLY A 104 -1.83 -2.28 2.44
CA GLY A 104 -1.85 -2.84 1.10
C GLY A 104 -3.25 -3.05 0.56
N VAL A 105 -3.31 -3.40 -0.72
CA VAL A 105 -4.55 -3.55 -1.46
C VAL A 105 -4.64 -4.97 -2.02
N ARG A 106 -5.82 -5.57 -1.88
CA ARG A 106 -6.20 -6.85 -2.48
C ARG A 106 -7.41 -6.66 -3.37
N VAL A 107 -7.40 -7.27 -4.54
CA VAL A 107 -8.58 -7.34 -5.42
C VAL A 107 -9.03 -8.79 -5.56
N ILE A 108 -10.33 -9.02 -5.31
CA ILE A 108 -11.03 -10.27 -5.57
C ILE A 108 -11.85 -10.08 -6.84
N LYS A 109 -11.69 -11.00 -7.78
CA LYS A 109 -12.49 -11.07 -9.01
C LYS A 109 -13.73 -11.93 -8.78
N THR A 110 -14.75 -11.70 -9.57
CA THR A 110 -15.93 -12.54 -9.65
C THR A 110 -16.24 -12.91 -11.11
N SER A 111 -17.14 -13.84 -11.33
CA SER A 111 -17.76 -14.10 -12.65
C SER A 111 -19.00 -13.23 -12.89
N LEU A 112 -19.41 -12.42 -11.90
CA LEU A 112 -20.60 -11.58 -11.96
C LEU A 112 -20.38 -10.36 -12.86
N CYS A 113 -21.42 -9.95 -13.57
CA CYS A 113 -21.46 -8.67 -14.26
C CYS A 113 -22.29 -7.64 -13.48
N SER A 114 -22.19 -6.38 -13.90
CA SER A 114 -22.88 -5.24 -13.27
C SER A 114 -24.40 -5.43 -13.17
N LYS A 115 -25.01 -6.12 -14.16
CA LYS A 115 -26.46 -6.44 -14.17
C LYS A 115 -26.88 -7.32 -13.01
N GLU A 116 -25.98 -8.18 -12.53
CA GLU A 116 -26.22 -9.07 -11.38
C GLU A 116 -25.84 -8.38 -10.06
N GLY A 117 -24.72 -7.61 -10.06
CA GLY A 117 -24.16 -6.98 -8.86
C GLY A 117 -24.92 -5.74 -8.41
N ILE A 118 -25.27 -4.82 -9.32
CA ILE A 118 -25.92 -3.56 -8.97
C ILE A 118 -27.25 -3.75 -8.22
N PRO A 119 -28.16 -4.64 -8.65
CA PRO A 119 -29.40 -4.88 -7.90
C PRO A 119 -29.22 -5.46 -6.50
N LYS A 120 -28.06 -6.05 -6.24
CA LYS A 120 -27.71 -6.67 -4.95
C LYS A 120 -26.79 -5.80 -4.09
N LYS A 121 -26.36 -4.62 -4.55
CA LYS A 121 -25.33 -3.80 -3.89
C LYS A 121 -25.67 -3.44 -2.44
N GLU A 122 -26.93 -3.11 -2.14
CA GLU A 122 -27.38 -2.78 -0.80
C GLU A 122 -27.34 -3.99 0.14
N ALA A 123 -27.86 -5.13 -0.30
CA ALA A 123 -27.82 -6.37 0.47
C ALA A 123 -26.37 -6.85 0.70
N LEU A 124 -25.50 -6.72 -0.31
CA LEU A 124 -24.07 -7.02 -0.20
C LEU A 124 -23.40 -6.10 0.80
N LEU A 125 -23.55 -4.78 0.65
CA LEU A 125 -22.91 -3.81 1.54
C LEU A 125 -23.35 -3.99 2.98
N THR A 126 -24.66 -4.18 3.22
CA THR A 126 -25.22 -4.46 4.55
C THR A 126 -24.64 -5.75 5.14
N THR A 127 -24.58 -6.83 4.34
CA THR A 127 -24.02 -8.11 4.81
C THR A 127 -22.53 -8.00 5.13
N LEU A 128 -21.73 -7.32 4.28
CA LEU A 128 -20.32 -7.08 4.48
C LEU A 128 -20.07 -6.23 5.75
N PHE A 129 -20.85 -5.16 5.93
CA PHE A 129 -20.73 -4.26 7.08
C PHE A 129 -20.95 -4.99 8.41
N HIS A 130 -21.92 -5.93 8.47
CA HIS A 130 -22.15 -6.76 9.65
C HIS A 130 -21.13 -7.90 9.82
N SER A 131 -20.50 -8.35 8.73
CA SER A 131 -19.59 -9.50 8.75
C SER A 131 -18.14 -9.11 9.02
N ILE A 132 -17.74 -7.88 8.67
CA ILE A 132 -16.35 -7.43 8.73
C ILE A 132 -16.25 -6.26 9.70
N PRO A 133 -15.75 -6.45 10.93
CA PRO A 133 -15.60 -5.36 11.90
C PRO A 133 -14.72 -4.25 11.34
N SER A 134 -15.16 -3.00 11.49
CA SER A 134 -14.43 -1.79 11.11
C SER A 134 -14.21 -0.89 12.33
N GLY A 135 -13.39 0.16 12.17
CA GLY A 135 -13.14 1.13 13.22
C GLY A 135 -11.86 0.94 14.03
N VAL A 136 -11.53 2.00 14.77
CA VAL A 136 -10.39 2.01 15.69
C VAL A 136 -10.66 1.06 16.85
N GLY A 137 -9.77 0.07 17.06
CA GLY A 137 -9.92 -0.89 18.15
C GLY A 137 -10.96 -1.98 17.91
N SER A 138 -11.53 -2.07 16.70
CA SER A 138 -12.45 -3.15 16.35
C SER A 138 -11.83 -4.52 16.60
N GLU A 139 -12.63 -5.48 17.09
CA GLU A 139 -12.21 -6.84 17.35
C GLU A 139 -12.70 -7.80 16.27
N GLY A 140 -11.80 -8.68 15.82
CA GLY A 140 -12.10 -9.71 14.84
C GLY A 140 -13.05 -10.79 15.39
N ARG A 141 -13.75 -11.46 14.50
CA ARG A 141 -14.70 -12.55 14.84
C ARG A 141 -14.01 -13.79 15.42
N ILE A 142 -12.70 -13.93 15.18
CA ILE A 142 -11.89 -15.05 15.66
C ILE A 142 -10.86 -14.54 16.66
N LYS A 143 -10.78 -15.20 17.81
CA LYS A 143 -9.76 -14.93 18.81
C LYS A 143 -8.59 -15.90 18.64
N PHE A 144 -7.37 -15.37 18.69
CA PHE A 144 -6.13 -16.13 18.60
C PHE A 144 -5.46 -16.15 19.97
N SER A 145 -5.03 -17.32 20.42
CA SER A 145 -4.07 -17.45 21.52
C SER A 145 -2.70 -16.91 21.09
N ILE A 146 -1.85 -16.59 22.06
CA ILE A 146 -0.49 -16.10 21.75
C ILE A 146 0.32 -17.12 20.92
N PRO A 147 0.31 -18.45 21.19
CA PRO A 147 0.97 -19.43 20.33
C PRO A 147 0.45 -19.43 18.89
N GLU A 148 -0.88 -19.35 18.70
CA GLU A 148 -1.49 -19.29 17.36
C GLU A 148 -1.12 -17.99 16.65
N LEU A 149 -1.13 -16.86 17.36
CA LEU A 149 -0.70 -15.59 16.80
C LEU A 149 0.77 -15.63 16.37
N LYS A 150 1.67 -16.19 17.18
CA LYS A 150 3.08 -16.39 16.80
C LYS A 150 3.21 -17.20 15.51
N LYS A 151 2.39 -18.24 15.31
CA LYS A 151 2.35 -18.99 14.06
C LYS A 151 1.89 -18.11 12.88
N VAL A 152 0.86 -17.27 13.07
CA VAL A 152 0.43 -16.30 12.06
C VAL A 152 1.54 -15.31 11.71
N LEU A 153 2.32 -14.85 12.68
CA LEU A 153 3.44 -13.93 12.43
C LEU A 153 4.56 -14.56 11.59
N ILE A 154 4.72 -15.89 11.64
CA ILE A 154 5.72 -16.64 10.87
C ILE A 154 5.15 -17.01 9.49
N ASP A 155 3.97 -17.63 9.46
CA ASP A 155 3.40 -18.27 8.27
C ASP A 155 2.40 -17.35 7.51
N GLY A 156 2.10 -16.16 8.02
CA GLY A 156 1.27 -15.17 7.34
C GLY A 156 -0.12 -15.68 6.93
N ALA A 157 -0.51 -15.40 5.70
CA ALA A 157 -1.79 -15.83 5.12
C ALA A 157 -1.94 -17.35 5.10
N LYS A 158 -0.84 -18.10 4.95
CA LYS A 158 -0.84 -19.57 4.94
C LYS A 158 -1.38 -20.15 6.24
N ALA A 159 -1.04 -19.57 7.40
CA ALA A 159 -1.57 -20.01 8.70
C ALA A 159 -3.10 -19.88 8.76
N ILE A 160 -3.66 -18.88 8.10
CA ILE A 160 -5.11 -18.63 8.02
C ILE A 160 -5.78 -19.61 7.06
N ILE A 161 -5.18 -19.84 5.90
CA ILE A 161 -5.66 -20.82 4.90
C ILE A 161 -5.70 -22.23 5.49
N GLN A 162 -4.63 -22.66 6.20
CA GLN A 162 -4.55 -23.96 6.86
C GLN A 162 -5.62 -24.18 7.95
N ARG A 163 -6.19 -23.09 8.49
CA ARG A 163 -7.33 -23.14 9.43
C ARG A 163 -8.69 -23.20 8.74
N GLY A 164 -8.73 -23.29 7.41
CA GLY A 164 -9.96 -23.33 6.62
C GLY A 164 -10.51 -21.95 6.21
N PHE A 165 -9.78 -20.87 6.40
CA PHE A 165 -10.21 -19.51 6.03
C PHE A 165 -9.57 -19.05 4.72
N GLY A 166 -9.80 -19.81 3.65
CA GLY A 166 -9.30 -19.52 2.31
C GLY A 166 -9.07 -20.78 1.48
N TRP A 167 -8.57 -20.56 0.28
CA TRP A 167 -8.23 -21.63 -0.67
C TRP A 167 -6.71 -21.69 -0.86
N ASN A 168 -6.18 -22.88 -1.17
CA ASN A 168 -4.73 -23.03 -1.37
C ASN A 168 -4.20 -22.16 -2.50
N GLU A 169 -5.02 -21.91 -3.52
CA GLU A 169 -4.68 -21.06 -4.67
C GLU A 169 -4.53 -19.57 -4.28
N ASP A 170 -5.12 -19.14 -3.18
CA ASP A 170 -5.03 -17.77 -2.70
C ASP A 170 -3.57 -17.37 -2.42
N GLU A 171 -2.79 -18.28 -1.82
CA GLU A 171 -1.39 -18.05 -1.47
C GLU A 171 -0.56 -17.60 -2.68
N LEU A 172 -0.80 -18.20 -3.85
CA LEU A 172 -0.06 -17.93 -5.08
C LEU A 172 -0.30 -16.50 -5.63
N MET A 173 -1.42 -15.88 -5.26
CA MET A 173 -1.82 -14.55 -5.74
C MET A 173 -1.53 -13.44 -4.71
N ILE A 174 -0.76 -13.73 -3.69
CA ILE A 174 -0.34 -12.77 -2.67
C ILE A 174 1.15 -12.49 -2.86
N GLU A 175 1.54 -11.23 -2.73
CA GLU A 175 2.94 -10.82 -2.71
C GLU A 175 3.70 -11.59 -1.62
N GLU A 176 4.93 -12.09 -1.89
CA GLU A 176 5.68 -13.02 -1.03
C GLU A 176 4.93 -14.32 -0.68
N GLN A 177 3.96 -14.73 -1.51
CA GLN A 177 3.08 -15.86 -1.23
C GLN A 177 2.39 -15.77 0.15
N GLY A 178 2.17 -14.52 0.60
CA GLY A 178 1.49 -14.21 1.86
C GLY A 178 2.31 -14.44 3.13
N ALA A 179 3.61 -14.76 3.01
CA ALA A 179 4.50 -14.96 4.15
C ALA A 179 5.95 -14.59 3.78
N MET A 180 6.39 -13.43 4.20
CA MET A 180 7.77 -12.96 4.02
C MET A 180 8.71 -13.72 4.99
N ALA A 181 9.87 -14.14 4.49
CA ALA A 181 10.90 -14.82 5.28
C ALA A 181 11.64 -13.85 6.22
N GLY A 182 12.09 -14.35 7.37
CA GLY A 182 12.84 -13.58 8.36
C GLY A 182 12.04 -13.09 9.57
N ALA A 183 10.78 -13.55 9.71
CA ALA A 183 9.97 -13.27 10.90
C ALA A 183 10.57 -13.90 12.16
N ASP A 184 10.71 -13.10 13.20
CA ASP A 184 11.06 -13.59 14.55
C ASP A 184 10.11 -12.94 15.57
N PRO A 185 9.11 -13.70 16.08
CA PRO A 185 8.20 -13.18 17.10
C PRO A 185 8.87 -12.74 18.42
N THR A 186 10.12 -13.13 18.67
CA THR A 186 10.86 -12.69 19.88
C THR A 186 11.33 -11.24 19.77
N ALA A 187 11.39 -10.69 18.56
CA ALA A 187 11.68 -9.28 18.30
C ALA A 187 10.46 -8.35 18.50
N VAL A 188 9.29 -8.92 18.80
CA VAL A 188 8.02 -8.19 18.97
C VAL A 188 7.72 -7.99 20.45
N SER A 189 7.34 -6.78 20.85
CA SER A 189 6.99 -6.46 22.24
C SER A 189 5.65 -7.09 22.67
N GLU A 190 5.52 -7.38 23.98
CA GLU A 190 4.25 -7.84 24.56
C GLU A 190 3.10 -6.86 24.24
N LYS A 191 3.38 -5.56 24.26
CA LYS A 191 2.39 -4.53 23.92
C LYS A 191 1.88 -4.64 22.49
N ALA A 192 2.74 -5.01 21.52
CA ALA A 192 2.31 -5.25 20.15
C ALA A 192 1.43 -6.48 20.06
N PHE A 193 1.76 -7.58 20.76
CA PHE A 193 0.89 -8.75 20.86
C PHE A 193 -0.49 -8.40 21.44
N GLU A 194 -0.52 -7.66 22.55
CA GLU A 194 -1.78 -7.24 23.17
C GLU A 194 -2.66 -6.41 22.24
N ARG A 195 -2.07 -5.52 21.46
CA ARG A 195 -2.80 -4.73 20.47
C ARG A 195 -3.26 -5.53 19.25
N GLY A 196 -2.53 -6.56 18.86
CA GLY A 196 -2.78 -7.35 17.65
C GLY A 196 -3.72 -8.53 17.86
N LYS A 197 -3.72 -9.17 19.04
CA LYS A 197 -4.37 -10.47 19.28
C LYS A 197 -5.86 -10.52 18.96
N SER A 198 -6.56 -9.39 19.02
CA SER A 198 -7.99 -9.29 18.73
C SER A 198 -8.30 -8.62 17.39
N GLN A 199 -7.30 -8.18 16.60
CA GLN A 199 -7.54 -7.32 15.43
C GLN A 199 -7.45 -8.04 14.07
N LEU A 200 -7.17 -9.33 14.04
CA LEU A 200 -7.18 -10.09 12.77
C LEU A 200 -8.60 -10.22 12.21
N GLY A 201 -8.75 -10.01 10.91
CA GLY A 201 -10.02 -10.02 10.21
C GLY A 201 -10.82 -8.73 10.39
N THR A 202 -10.16 -7.60 10.68
CA THR A 202 -10.79 -6.27 10.82
C THR A 202 -10.29 -5.30 9.76
N LEU A 203 -11.19 -4.44 9.27
CA LEU A 203 -10.89 -3.48 8.22
C LEU A 203 -10.02 -2.33 8.74
N GLY A 204 -10.42 -1.72 9.84
CA GLY A 204 -9.75 -0.57 10.41
C GLY A 204 -10.40 0.76 10.09
N SER A 205 -9.61 1.82 10.11
CA SER A 205 -10.07 3.19 10.03
C SER A 205 -9.23 4.06 9.08
N GLY A 206 -9.64 5.30 8.90
CA GLY A 206 -8.96 6.28 8.08
C GLY A 206 -9.06 5.97 6.59
N ASN A 207 -7.91 5.81 5.91
CA ASN A 207 -7.88 5.48 4.47
C ASN A 207 -8.22 4.00 4.16
N HIS A 208 -8.47 3.15 5.16
CA HIS A 208 -8.90 1.78 4.94
C HIS A 208 -10.35 1.72 4.45
N PHE A 209 -10.62 0.79 3.55
CA PHE A 209 -11.94 0.59 2.96
C PHE A 209 -12.11 -0.82 2.39
N LEU A 210 -13.36 -1.18 2.14
CA LEU A 210 -13.75 -2.27 1.27
C LEU A 210 -14.73 -1.70 0.24
N GLU A 211 -14.43 -1.91 -1.04
CA GLU A 211 -15.25 -1.43 -2.16
C GLU A 211 -15.74 -2.57 -3.03
N ILE A 212 -16.99 -2.46 -3.47
CA ILE A 212 -17.53 -3.24 -4.58
C ILE A 212 -17.49 -2.35 -5.80
N GLU A 213 -16.77 -2.78 -6.81
CA GLU A 213 -16.50 -2.01 -8.03
C GLU A 213 -17.02 -2.72 -9.27
N THR A 214 -17.18 -1.99 -10.36
CA THR A 214 -17.45 -2.54 -11.68
C THR A 214 -16.43 -2.06 -12.70
N VAL A 215 -15.93 -2.97 -13.54
CA VAL A 215 -15.00 -2.64 -14.64
C VAL A 215 -15.72 -1.74 -15.65
N LYS A 216 -15.21 -0.52 -15.83
CA LYS A 216 -15.79 0.48 -16.75
C LYS A 216 -15.02 0.61 -18.05
N GLN A 217 -13.69 0.45 -17.98
CA GLN A 217 -12.86 0.60 -19.15
C GLN A 217 -11.70 -0.39 -19.12
N ILE A 218 -11.43 -1.01 -20.26
CA ILE A 218 -10.25 -1.84 -20.50
C ILE A 218 -9.35 -1.11 -21.49
N PHE A 219 -8.10 -0.84 -21.07
CA PHE A 219 -7.09 -0.16 -21.89
C PHE A 219 -6.23 -1.15 -22.69
N ASP A 220 -5.94 -2.32 -22.10
CA ASP A 220 -5.19 -3.41 -22.74
C ASP A 220 -5.97 -4.72 -22.63
N PRO A 221 -6.75 -5.09 -23.68
CA PRO A 221 -7.57 -6.31 -23.66
C PRO A 221 -6.76 -7.61 -23.54
N HIS A 222 -5.52 -7.63 -24.04
CA HIS A 222 -4.67 -8.81 -23.99
C HIS A 222 -4.25 -9.12 -22.56
N ILE A 223 -3.70 -8.13 -21.84
CA ILE A 223 -3.29 -8.29 -20.44
C ILE A 223 -4.51 -8.45 -19.52
N ALA A 224 -5.60 -7.73 -19.78
CA ALA A 224 -6.84 -7.89 -19.03
C ALA A 224 -7.35 -9.34 -19.08
N LYS A 225 -7.30 -9.99 -20.24
CA LYS A 225 -7.64 -11.41 -20.40
C LYS A 225 -6.75 -12.33 -19.56
N ILE A 226 -5.42 -12.08 -19.53
CA ILE A 226 -4.47 -12.85 -18.69
C ILE A 226 -4.79 -12.63 -17.21
N PHE A 227 -5.14 -11.42 -16.80
CA PHE A 227 -5.58 -11.10 -15.44
C PHE A 227 -6.96 -11.71 -15.12
N GLY A 228 -7.73 -12.13 -16.13
CA GLY A 228 -9.09 -12.65 -15.99
C GLY A 228 -10.10 -11.54 -15.71
N LEU A 229 -9.89 -10.39 -16.36
CA LEU A 229 -10.75 -9.21 -16.28
C LEU A 229 -11.54 -9.03 -17.58
N PHE A 230 -12.80 -8.63 -17.44
CA PHE A 230 -13.72 -8.40 -18.56
C PHE A 230 -14.61 -7.18 -18.31
N PRO A 231 -15.24 -6.59 -19.36
CA PRO A 231 -16.11 -5.44 -19.20
C PRO A 231 -17.29 -5.71 -18.27
N ASP A 232 -17.70 -4.72 -17.51
CA ASP A 232 -18.80 -4.77 -16.51
C ASP A 232 -18.63 -5.80 -15.39
N GLN A 233 -17.47 -6.41 -15.25
CA GLN A 233 -17.18 -7.37 -14.18
C GLN A 233 -17.29 -6.72 -12.80
N VAL A 234 -17.88 -7.44 -11.84
CA VAL A 234 -17.87 -7.04 -10.42
C VAL A 234 -16.56 -7.47 -9.78
N LEU A 235 -15.90 -6.52 -9.13
CA LEU A 235 -14.67 -6.70 -8.38
C LEU A 235 -14.90 -6.27 -6.92
N ILE A 236 -14.10 -6.80 -6.01
CA ILE A 236 -14.06 -6.36 -4.62
C ILE A 236 -12.62 -5.93 -4.30
N MET A 237 -12.45 -4.68 -3.85
CA MET A 237 -11.17 -4.15 -3.43
C MET A 237 -11.14 -4.01 -1.91
N ILE A 238 -10.09 -4.53 -1.28
CA ILE A 238 -9.86 -4.48 0.17
C ILE A 238 -8.58 -3.70 0.40
N HIS A 239 -8.64 -2.61 1.16
CA HIS A 239 -7.49 -1.80 1.56
C HIS A 239 -7.37 -1.79 3.08
N THR A 240 -6.39 -2.49 3.63
CA THR A 240 -6.09 -2.53 5.07
C THR A 240 -4.69 -3.08 5.30
N GLY A 241 -4.17 -2.95 6.53
CA GLY A 241 -2.81 -3.30 6.90
C GLY A 241 -2.70 -4.08 8.20
N SER A 242 -1.60 -3.85 8.92
CA SER A 242 -1.22 -4.56 10.14
C SER A 242 -1.90 -4.04 11.41
N ARG A 243 -2.82 -3.12 11.29
CA ARG A 243 -3.63 -2.59 12.38
C ARG A 243 -2.74 -2.05 13.51
N GLY A 244 -3.25 -2.09 14.76
CA GLY A 244 -2.52 -1.67 15.95
C GLY A 244 -1.24 -2.47 16.23
N PHE A 245 -1.12 -3.69 15.68
CA PHE A 245 0.07 -4.53 15.82
C PHE A 245 1.28 -3.86 15.14
N GLY A 246 1.23 -3.59 13.85
CA GLY A 246 2.34 -2.97 13.12
C GLY A 246 2.61 -1.54 13.58
N HIS A 247 1.56 -0.78 13.94
CA HIS A 247 1.73 0.54 14.52
C HIS A 247 2.58 0.50 15.80
N GLN A 248 2.37 -0.50 16.68
CA GLN A 248 3.16 -0.66 17.89
C GLN A 248 4.59 -1.08 17.56
N VAL A 249 4.78 -2.04 16.64
CA VAL A 249 6.11 -2.47 16.18
C VAL A 249 6.92 -1.27 15.67
N CYS A 250 6.35 -0.42 14.82
CA CYS A 250 7.04 0.78 14.34
C CYS A 250 7.39 1.73 15.49
N THR A 251 6.45 1.99 16.40
CA THR A 251 6.64 2.90 17.54
C THR A 251 7.80 2.43 18.47
N ASP A 252 7.85 1.14 18.78
CA ASP A 252 8.87 0.56 19.64
C ASP A 252 10.26 0.68 19.01
N HIS A 253 10.38 0.34 17.73
CA HIS A 253 11.66 0.35 17.04
C HIS A 253 12.15 1.76 16.67
N LEU A 254 11.28 2.76 16.50
CA LEU A 254 11.73 4.15 16.31
C LEU A 254 12.63 4.62 17.46
N ARG A 255 12.28 4.30 18.72
CA ARG A 255 13.10 4.62 19.90
C ARG A 255 14.42 3.88 19.89
N VAL A 256 14.41 2.59 19.54
CA VAL A 256 15.62 1.76 19.41
C VAL A 256 16.55 2.36 18.34
N MET A 257 16.03 2.73 17.19
CA MET A 257 16.79 3.31 16.08
C MET A 257 17.41 4.67 16.41
N GLN A 258 16.72 5.53 17.19
CA GLN A 258 17.30 6.79 17.65
C GLN A 258 18.55 6.55 18.55
N ASN A 259 18.56 5.51 19.37
CA ASN A 259 19.72 5.14 20.15
C ASN A 259 20.81 4.52 19.27
N ALA A 260 20.44 3.68 18.31
CA ALA A 260 21.35 3.07 17.36
C ALA A 260 22.11 4.14 16.53
N MET A 261 21.44 5.22 16.09
CA MET A 261 22.12 6.31 15.39
C MET A 261 23.28 6.91 16.21
N ARG A 262 23.10 7.07 17.53
CA ARG A 262 24.17 7.56 18.41
C ARG A 262 25.30 6.53 18.53
N LYS A 263 24.94 5.24 18.72
CA LYS A 263 25.90 4.13 18.84
C LYS A 263 26.77 3.98 17.60
N TYR A 264 26.19 4.15 16.41
CA TYR A 264 26.88 3.96 15.13
C TYR A 264 27.34 5.30 14.49
N ASN A 265 27.24 6.40 15.26
CA ASN A 265 27.64 7.77 14.81
C ASN A 265 27.00 8.18 13.47
N ILE A 266 25.70 7.85 13.28
CA ILE A 266 24.93 8.24 12.11
C ILE A 266 24.29 9.59 12.37
N GLN A 267 24.55 10.55 11.49
CA GLN A 267 23.97 11.90 11.53
C GLN A 267 23.11 12.13 10.30
N LEU A 268 21.84 12.44 10.50
CA LEU A 268 20.89 12.72 9.44
C LEU A 268 20.18 14.06 9.69
N PRO A 269 19.75 14.75 8.63
CA PRO A 269 19.10 16.05 8.75
C PRO A 269 17.73 15.99 9.43
N ASP A 270 17.08 14.83 9.42
CA ASP A 270 15.76 14.59 10.00
C ASP A 270 15.80 13.41 10.98
N ARG A 271 15.41 13.66 12.23
CA ARG A 271 15.32 12.62 13.28
C ARG A 271 14.29 11.55 12.99
N GLN A 272 13.31 11.83 12.13
CA GLN A 272 12.29 10.88 11.72
C GLN A 272 12.84 9.80 10.78
N LEU A 273 14.05 10.00 10.22
CA LEU A 273 14.79 9.00 9.45
C LEU A 273 15.63 8.07 10.36
N ALA A 274 15.32 7.99 11.65
CA ALA A 274 16.02 7.10 12.57
C ALA A 274 16.25 5.72 11.95
N CYS A 275 17.51 5.24 12.00
CA CYS A 275 17.95 4.03 11.30
C CYS A 275 19.11 3.35 12.02
N ALA A 276 19.38 2.11 11.64
CA ALA A 276 20.57 1.37 12.05
C ALA A 276 21.20 0.65 10.85
N PRO A 277 22.51 0.33 10.89
CA PRO A 277 23.11 -0.52 9.88
C PRO A 277 22.32 -1.82 9.76
N PHE A 278 22.08 -2.28 8.52
CA PHE A 278 21.17 -3.41 8.27
C PHE A 278 21.61 -4.68 9.06
N HIS A 279 22.91 -4.98 9.09
CA HIS A 279 23.47 -6.15 9.79
C HIS A 279 23.71 -5.94 11.29
N SER A 280 23.40 -4.78 11.84
CA SER A 280 23.46 -4.57 13.28
C SER A 280 22.36 -5.34 14.01
N SER A 281 22.53 -5.58 15.33
CA SER A 281 21.51 -6.20 16.16
C SER A 281 20.17 -5.45 16.08
N GLU A 282 20.22 -4.12 16.15
CA GLU A 282 19.04 -3.26 16.07
C GLU A 282 18.37 -3.31 14.69
N GLY A 283 19.17 -3.34 13.62
CA GLY A 283 18.68 -3.47 12.24
C GLY A 283 17.98 -4.80 12.01
N GLN A 284 18.57 -5.90 12.45
CA GLN A 284 18.01 -7.26 12.31
C GLN A 284 16.76 -7.44 13.17
N GLN A 285 16.74 -6.93 14.40
CA GLN A 285 15.57 -6.98 15.27
C GLN A 285 14.39 -6.23 14.64
N TYR A 286 14.63 -5.03 14.11
CA TYR A 286 13.58 -4.29 13.42
C TYR A 286 13.11 -5.02 12.15
N PHE A 287 14.02 -5.51 11.31
CA PHE A 287 13.65 -6.25 10.12
C PHE A 287 12.75 -7.44 10.45
N SER A 288 13.12 -8.26 11.43
CA SER A 288 12.33 -9.42 11.85
C SER A 288 10.96 -9.03 12.44
N ALA A 289 10.89 -7.98 13.25
CA ALA A 289 9.62 -7.47 13.79
C ALA A 289 8.73 -6.87 12.70
N MET A 290 9.30 -6.14 11.73
CA MET A 290 8.61 -5.61 10.57
C MET A 290 8.03 -6.74 9.71
N VAL A 291 8.79 -7.82 9.49
CA VAL A 291 8.32 -9.01 8.76
C VAL A 291 7.15 -9.67 9.50
N CYS A 292 7.20 -9.78 10.83
CA CYS A 292 6.05 -10.24 11.64
C CYS A 292 4.80 -9.40 11.37
N ALA A 293 4.94 -8.07 11.33
CA ALA A 293 3.82 -7.18 11.06
C ALA A 293 3.31 -7.28 9.61
N ALA A 294 4.22 -7.51 8.66
CA ALA A 294 3.86 -7.74 7.27
C ALA A 294 3.04 -9.03 7.11
N ASN A 295 3.48 -10.11 7.74
CA ASN A 295 2.77 -11.40 7.74
C ASN A 295 1.40 -11.30 8.42
N PHE A 296 1.30 -10.54 9.51
CA PHE A 296 0.03 -10.23 10.17
C PHE A 296 -0.94 -9.52 9.21
N ALA A 297 -0.48 -8.55 8.42
CA ALA A 297 -1.34 -7.82 7.49
C ALA A 297 -1.86 -8.71 6.35
N TRP A 298 -1.05 -9.59 5.79
CA TRP A 298 -1.52 -10.57 4.80
C TRP A 298 -2.54 -11.54 5.39
N ALA A 299 -2.32 -12.00 6.63
CA ALA A 299 -3.28 -12.83 7.37
C ALA A 299 -4.58 -12.07 7.64
N ASN A 300 -4.51 -10.77 7.97
CA ASN A 300 -5.66 -9.90 8.15
C ASN A 300 -6.52 -9.82 6.88
N ARG A 301 -5.89 -9.50 5.74
CA ARG A 301 -6.58 -9.45 4.44
C ARG A 301 -7.12 -10.83 4.01
N GLN A 302 -6.46 -11.92 4.40
CA GLN A 302 -6.94 -13.28 4.12
C GLN A 302 -8.24 -13.61 4.87
N LEU A 303 -8.35 -13.27 6.14
CA LEU A 303 -9.59 -13.42 6.90
C LEU A 303 -10.72 -12.56 6.34
N ILE A 304 -10.44 -11.30 6.00
CA ILE A 304 -11.44 -10.45 5.35
C ILE A 304 -11.90 -11.05 4.02
N THR A 305 -10.99 -11.62 3.22
CA THR A 305 -11.34 -12.32 1.97
C THR A 305 -12.33 -13.47 2.22
N HIS A 306 -12.12 -14.23 3.28
CA HIS A 306 -13.05 -15.30 3.67
C HIS A 306 -14.44 -14.75 4.01
N TRP A 307 -14.53 -13.68 4.83
CA TRP A 307 -15.81 -13.05 5.17
C TRP A 307 -16.49 -12.41 3.96
N VAL A 308 -15.73 -11.89 3.01
CA VAL A 308 -16.27 -11.39 1.73
C VAL A 308 -16.93 -12.54 0.97
N ARG A 309 -16.26 -13.68 0.83
CA ARG A 309 -16.80 -14.87 0.14
C ARG A 309 -18.10 -15.34 0.81
N GLU A 310 -18.12 -15.51 2.13
CA GLU A 310 -19.34 -15.89 2.88
C GLU A 310 -20.49 -14.88 2.67
N SER A 311 -20.18 -13.59 2.63
CA SER A 311 -21.19 -12.55 2.42
C SER A 311 -21.81 -12.65 1.03
N PHE A 312 -20.99 -12.90 0.01
CA PHE A 312 -21.47 -13.10 -1.37
C PHE A 312 -22.29 -14.40 -1.50
N GLU A 313 -21.83 -15.50 -0.92
CA GLU A 313 -22.58 -16.77 -0.89
C GLU A 313 -23.98 -16.58 -0.30
N LYS A 314 -24.07 -15.88 0.83
CA LYS A 314 -25.34 -15.58 1.50
C LYS A 314 -26.29 -14.76 0.62
N VAL A 315 -25.78 -13.72 -0.05
CA VAL A 315 -26.62 -12.79 -0.84
C VAL A 315 -27.04 -13.38 -2.18
N PHE A 316 -26.15 -14.15 -2.81
CA PHE A 316 -26.43 -14.76 -4.13
C PHE A 316 -27.02 -16.18 -4.03
N ASN A 317 -26.97 -16.80 -2.86
CA ASN A 317 -27.34 -18.22 -2.65
C ASN A 317 -26.61 -19.15 -3.63
N ARG A 318 -25.31 -18.90 -3.82
CA ARG A 318 -24.38 -19.65 -4.69
C ARG A 318 -23.03 -19.73 -3.98
N SER A 319 -22.29 -20.81 -4.21
CA SER A 319 -20.94 -20.92 -3.64
C SER A 319 -19.98 -19.84 -4.17
N ALA A 320 -18.98 -19.46 -3.39
CA ALA A 320 -17.96 -18.51 -3.84
C ALA A 320 -17.18 -19.02 -5.06
N GLN A 321 -17.04 -20.36 -5.19
CA GLN A 321 -16.47 -21.01 -6.37
C GLN A 321 -17.36 -20.79 -7.61
N ASP A 322 -18.69 -21.01 -7.51
CA ASP A 322 -19.64 -20.78 -8.60
C ASP A 322 -19.73 -19.31 -8.99
N LEU A 323 -19.46 -18.39 -8.04
CA LEU A 323 -19.36 -16.97 -8.26
C LEU A 323 -17.98 -16.56 -8.85
N GLY A 324 -17.05 -17.50 -9.03
CA GLY A 324 -15.72 -17.26 -9.59
C GLY A 324 -14.83 -16.37 -8.71
N MET A 325 -15.07 -16.35 -7.38
CA MET A 325 -14.42 -15.45 -6.45
C MET A 325 -12.96 -15.85 -6.18
N SER A 326 -12.04 -15.37 -6.98
CA SER A 326 -10.60 -15.62 -6.87
C SER A 326 -9.82 -14.34 -6.66
N ILE A 327 -8.70 -14.41 -5.95
CA ILE A 327 -7.81 -13.25 -5.78
C ILE A 327 -7.17 -12.93 -7.14
N LEU A 328 -7.26 -11.67 -7.58
CA LEU A 328 -6.48 -11.16 -8.70
C LEU A 328 -5.01 -11.05 -8.27
N TYR A 329 -4.77 -10.22 -7.28
CA TYR A 329 -3.47 -10.04 -6.63
C TYR A 329 -3.63 -9.30 -5.30
N ASP A 330 -2.56 -9.34 -4.48
CA ASP A 330 -2.43 -8.60 -3.22
C ASP A 330 -1.07 -7.91 -3.19
N VAL A 331 -1.05 -6.60 -2.99
CA VAL A 331 0.14 -5.77 -2.98
C VAL A 331 0.34 -5.06 -1.64
N ALA A 332 1.60 -4.96 -1.21
CA ALA A 332 2.01 -4.13 -0.08
C ALA A 332 2.53 -2.77 -0.58
N HIS A 333 2.27 -1.69 0.17
CA HIS A 333 2.81 -0.38 -0.16
C HIS A 333 3.51 0.35 1.00
N ASN A 334 3.69 -0.32 2.15
CA ASN A 334 4.47 0.15 3.29
C ASN A 334 5.36 -0.99 3.81
N ILE A 335 6.54 -1.16 3.23
CA ILE A 335 7.39 -2.31 3.53
C ILE A 335 8.85 -2.05 3.16
N ALA A 336 9.79 -2.73 3.81
CA ALA A 336 11.17 -2.84 3.37
C ALA A 336 11.47 -4.29 2.97
N LYS A 337 12.03 -4.50 1.79
CA LYS A 337 12.33 -5.82 1.25
C LYS A 337 13.78 -5.95 0.82
N ILE A 338 14.30 -7.18 0.96
CA ILE A 338 15.61 -7.53 0.41
C ILE A 338 15.40 -8.00 -1.03
N GLU A 339 15.87 -7.20 -1.97
CA GLU A 339 15.69 -7.43 -3.40
C GLU A 339 17.03 -7.41 -4.14
N GLN A 340 17.09 -8.04 -5.32
CA GLN A 340 18.23 -7.95 -6.23
C GLN A 340 17.89 -7.01 -7.38
N HIS A 341 18.70 -5.97 -7.57
CA HIS A 341 18.55 -5.02 -8.67
C HIS A 341 19.85 -4.83 -9.41
N GLN A 342 19.74 -4.62 -10.71
CA GLN A 342 20.88 -4.28 -11.55
C GLN A 342 21.13 -2.77 -11.47
N ILE A 343 22.31 -2.39 -10.99
CA ILE A 343 22.75 -1.00 -10.90
C ILE A 343 24.12 -0.91 -11.57
N ASN A 344 24.25 -0.09 -12.61
CA ASN A 344 25.51 0.09 -13.35
C ASN A 344 26.16 -1.26 -13.69
N GLU A 345 25.42 -2.15 -14.36
CA GLU A 345 25.87 -3.50 -14.80
C GLU A 345 26.15 -4.51 -13.67
N LYS A 346 26.01 -4.13 -12.41
CA LYS A 346 26.19 -5.01 -11.24
C LYS A 346 24.85 -5.38 -10.62
N ILE A 347 24.69 -6.65 -10.30
CA ILE A 347 23.55 -7.10 -9.48
C ILE A 347 23.90 -6.86 -8.02
N LEU A 348 23.13 -5.99 -7.38
CA LEU A 348 23.28 -5.63 -5.97
C LEU A 348 22.11 -6.16 -5.15
N LYS A 349 22.41 -6.61 -3.92
CA LYS A 349 21.41 -6.97 -2.93
C LYS A 349 21.08 -5.75 -2.08
N LEU A 350 19.85 -5.29 -2.15
CA LEU A 350 19.40 -4.02 -1.60
C LEU A 350 18.29 -4.23 -0.57
N CYS A 351 18.22 -3.35 0.43
CA CYS A 351 17.04 -3.13 1.25
C CYS A 351 16.22 -2.01 0.59
N VAL A 352 15.16 -2.38 -0.12
CA VAL A 352 14.28 -1.43 -0.82
C VAL A 352 13.13 -1.04 0.11
N HIS A 353 13.14 0.22 0.57
CA HIS A 353 12.08 0.80 1.37
C HIS A 353 11.02 1.38 0.45
N ARG A 354 9.75 1.01 0.66
CA ARG A 354 8.57 1.58 -0.01
C ARG A 354 7.62 2.12 1.05
N LYS A 355 7.33 3.40 1.00
CA LYS A 355 6.37 4.04 1.89
C LYS A 355 5.32 4.78 1.07
N GLY A 356 4.10 4.23 1.04
CA GLY A 356 3.10 4.69 0.10
C GLY A 356 3.55 4.51 -1.35
N ALA A 357 4.24 3.39 -1.62
CA ALA A 357 4.67 3.00 -2.96
C ALA A 357 4.54 1.48 -3.12
N THR A 358 4.02 1.06 -4.26
CA THR A 358 3.68 -0.34 -4.54
C THR A 358 4.75 -0.99 -5.40
N ARG A 359 5.07 -2.26 -5.14
CA ARG A 359 5.93 -3.03 -6.04
C ARG A 359 5.30 -3.12 -7.44
N SER A 360 6.11 -2.89 -8.46
CA SER A 360 5.69 -2.86 -9.88
C SER A 360 6.72 -3.60 -10.73
N PHE A 361 6.84 -4.91 -10.54
CA PHE A 361 7.80 -5.72 -11.26
C PHE A 361 7.37 -5.95 -12.70
N GLY A 362 8.31 -5.75 -13.63
CA GLY A 362 8.12 -6.02 -15.05
C GLY A 362 8.09 -7.51 -15.38
N PRO A 363 7.88 -7.86 -16.67
CA PRO A 363 7.90 -9.25 -17.12
C PRO A 363 9.26 -9.92 -16.88
N GLY A 364 9.25 -11.25 -16.72
CA GLY A 364 10.45 -12.07 -16.52
C GLY A 364 10.92 -12.20 -15.08
N GLN A 365 10.34 -11.49 -14.13
CA GLN A 365 10.75 -11.54 -12.72
C GLN A 365 10.29 -12.85 -12.07
N ARG A 366 11.22 -13.54 -11.38
CA ARG A 366 10.98 -14.86 -10.76
C ARG A 366 10.00 -14.81 -9.58
N ASP A 367 9.95 -13.67 -8.90
CA ASP A 367 9.07 -13.45 -7.74
C ASP A 367 7.60 -13.26 -8.13
N LEU A 368 7.29 -13.26 -9.44
CA LEU A 368 5.92 -13.19 -9.92
C LEU A 368 5.30 -14.59 -10.06
N PRO A 369 3.99 -14.73 -9.77
CA PRO A 369 3.25 -15.92 -10.11
C PRO A 369 3.45 -16.30 -11.58
N ASP A 370 3.54 -17.59 -11.89
CA ASP A 370 3.76 -18.09 -13.26
C ASP A 370 2.78 -17.46 -14.26
N LYS A 371 1.53 -17.30 -13.84
CA LYS A 371 0.48 -16.68 -14.64
C LYS A 371 0.81 -15.26 -15.11
N TYR A 372 1.54 -14.48 -14.30
CA TYR A 372 1.85 -13.07 -14.57
C TYR A 372 3.29 -12.84 -15.02
N ARG A 373 4.14 -13.86 -14.95
CA ARG A 373 5.57 -13.74 -15.24
C ARG A 373 5.87 -13.22 -16.66
N SER A 374 5.06 -13.59 -17.64
CA SER A 374 5.25 -13.16 -19.03
C SER A 374 4.81 -11.71 -19.29
N VAL A 375 3.95 -11.12 -18.46
CA VAL A 375 3.37 -9.79 -18.72
C VAL A 375 3.76 -8.73 -17.71
N GLY A 376 4.04 -9.11 -16.47
CA GLY A 376 4.36 -8.22 -15.35
C GLY A 376 3.34 -8.30 -14.21
N GLN A 377 3.69 -7.71 -13.08
CA GLN A 377 2.91 -7.72 -11.85
C GLN A 377 1.63 -6.90 -11.98
N PRO A 378 0.46 -7.40 -11.52
CA PRO A 378 -0.69 -6.54 -11.26
C PRO A 378 -0.36 -5.50 -10.19
N VAL A 379 -0.60 -4.22 -10.50
CA VAL A 379 -0.39 -3.08 -9.60
C VAL A 379 -1.74 -2.44 -9.33
N LEU A 380 -2.15 -2.35 -8.07
CA LEU A 380 -3.49 -1.97 -7.65
C LEU A 380 -3.46 -0.56 -7.09
N ILE A 381 -4.14 0.37 -7.75
CA ILE A 381 -4.12 1.80 -7.42
C ILE A 381 -5.52 2.27 -7.08
N PRO A 382 -5.90 2.29 -5.80
CA PRO A 382 -7.18 2.85 -5.38
C PRO A 382 -7.24 4.36 -5.61
N GLY A 383 -8.40 4.84 -6.00
CA GLY A 383 -8.75 6.26 -6.02
C GLY A 383 -9.30 6.73 -4.68
N ASP A 384 -10.28 7.60 -4.72
CA ASP A 384 -11.10 8.01 -3.57
C ASP A 384 -12.51 7.39 -3.65
N MET A 385 -13.35 7.59 -2.65
CA MET A 385 -14.70 7.01 -2.57
C MET A 385 -15.63 7.42 -3.74
N GLY A 386 -15.33 8.51 -4.44
CA GLY A 386 -16.17 9.05 -5.53
C GLY A 386 -15.57 8.87 -6.92
N THR A 387 -14.27 8.56 -7.00
CA THR A 387 -13.55 8.23 -8.23
C THR A 387 -13.23 6.75 -8.24
N GLY A 388 -12.86 6.22 -9.37
CA GLY A 388 -12.56 4.79 -9.47
C GLY A 388 -11.09 4.47 -9.20
N SER A 389 -10.80 3.19 -9.28
CA SER A 389 -9.50 2.58 -9.08
C SER A 389 -8.91 2.12 -10.41
N PHE A 390 -7.60 2.03 -10.48
CA PHE A 390 -6.90 1.47 -11.62
C PHE A 390 -6.21 0.16 -11.27
N ILE A 391 -6.29 -0.80 -12.19
CA ILE A 391 -5.45 -1.99 -12.20
C ILE A 391 -4.43 -1.79 -13.32
N LEU A 392 -3.15 -1.75 -12.92
CA LEU A 392 -2.03 -1.57 -13.84
C LEU A 392 -1.25 -2.87 -13.97
N CYS A 393 -0.28 -2.88 -14.87
CA CYS A 393 0.70 -3.95 -15.04
C CYS A 393 2.11 -3.37 -15.02
N GLY A 394 2.98 -3.90 -14.15
CA GLY A 394 4.37 -3.47 -14.05
C GLY A 394 5.13 -3.61 -15.37
N MET A 395 5.97 -2.63 -15.69
CA MET A 395 6.77 -2.58 -16.92
C MET A 395 8.24 -2.87 -16.62
N ALA A 396 8.97 -3.40 -17.60
CA ALA A 396 10.40 -3.68 -17.46
C ALA A 396 11.21 -2.45 -17.01
N ARG A 397 10.86 -1.27 -17.52
CA ARG A 397 11.54 -0.01 -17.19
C ARG A 397 11.44 0.36 -15.71
N SER A 398 10.42 -0.08 -14.99
CA SER A 398 10.31 0.18 -13.55
C SER A 398 11.48 -0.40 -12.75
N MET A 399 12.04 -1.54 -13.22
CA MET A 399 13.19 -2.18 -12.57
C MET A 399 14.44 -1.29 -12.59
N GLU A 400 14.61 -0.51 -13.66
CA GLU A 400 15.73 0.39 -13.87
C GLU A 400 15.51 1.75 -13.21
N GLU A 401 14.31 2.30 -13.37
CA GLU A 401 14.00 3.69 -12.99
C GLU A 401 13.57 3.84 -11.52
N SER A 402 12.97 2.80 -10.91
CA SER A 402 12.30 2.94 -9.61
C SER A 402 12.46 1.73 -8.68
N PHE A 403 13.46 0.89 -8.89
CA PHE A 403 13.58 -0.39 -8.16
C PHE A 403 12.28 -1.21 -8.22
N GLY A 404 11.66 -1.29 -9.41
CA GLY A 404 10.40 -1.99 -9.59
C GLY A 404 9.28 -1.42 -8.71
N SER A 405 9.06 -0.12 -8.72
CA SER A 405 8.07 0.55 -7.88
C SER A 405 7.19 1.50 -8.67
N ALA A 406 5.94 1.71 -8.20
CA ALA A 406 4.97 2.66 -8.71
C ALA A 406 4.24 3.33 -7.53
N CYS A 407 3.29 4.23 -7.81
CA CYS A 407 2.42 4.85 -6.81
C CYS A 407 1.57 3.80 -6.05
N HIS A 408 0.96 4.20 -4.93
CA HIS A 408 0.07 3.33 -4.15
C HIS A 408 -1.40 3.74 -4.21
N GLY A 409 -1.71 4.95 -4.65
CA GLY A 409 -3.07 5.50 -4.70
C GLY A 409 -3.08 6.90 -5.28
N ALA A 410 -4.15 7.64 -5.03
CA ALA A 410 -4.29 9.02 -5.49
C ALA A 410 -3.31 9.99 -4.77
N GLY A 411 -2.99 9.74 -3.50
CA GLY A 411 -2.25 10.69 -2.66
C GLY A 411 -3.10 11.87 -2.18
N ARG A 412 -2.82 12.37 -0.98
CA ARG A 412 -3.59 13.46 -0.38
C ARG A 412 -3.08 14.84 -0.78
N VAL A 413 -3.98 15.80 -0.87
CA VAL A 413 -3.68 17.24 -1.01
C VAL A 413 -4.12 18.04 0.22
N MET A 414 -4.92 17.45 1.11
CA MET A 414 -5.39 18.05 2.37
C MET A 414 -5.04 17.15 3.56
N SER A 415 -4.75 17.73 4.72
CA SER A 415 -4.72 16.99 5.98
C SER A 415 -6.13 16.51 6.35
N ARG A 416 -6.25 15.45 7.19
CA ARG A 416 -7.56 14.97 7.65
C ARG A 416 -8.37 16.06 8.34
N SER A 417 -7.75 16.83 9.23
CA SER A 417 -8.40 17.94 9.91
C SER A 417 -8.86 19.08 8.99
N GLU A 418 -8.17 19.29 7.88
CA GLU A 418 -8.56 20.25 6.85
C GLU A 418 -9.74 19.75 6.04
N ALA A 419 -9.71 18.48 5.64
CA ALA A 419 -10.81 17.82 4.94
C ALA A 419 -12.09 17.83 5.79
N ASP A 420 -12.02 17.43 7.07
CA ASP A 420 -13.16 17.45 8.00
C ASP A 420 -13.75 18.87 8.12
N ARG A 421 -12.89 19.90 8.27
CA ARG A 421 -13.38 21.29 8.33
C ARG A 421 -14.06 21.73 7.03
N SER A 422 -13.50 21.37 5.88
CA SER A 422 -14.05 21.73 4.56
C SER A 422 -15.37 21.03 4.25
N ALA A 423 -15.60 19.86 4.85
CA ALA A 423 -16.81 19.05 4.69
C ALA A 423 -17.85 19.29 5.80
N LYS A 424 -17.61 20.23 6.71
CA LYS A 424 -18.53 20.49 7.83
C LYS A 424 -19.91 20.92 7.31
N GLY A 425 -20.96 20.26 7.79
CA GLY A 425 -22.34 20.51 7.38
C GLY A 425 -22.77 19.80 6.09
N ARG A 426 -21.88 19.10 5.41
CA ARG A 426 -22.20 18.29 4.21
C ARG A 426 -22.62 16.87 4.61
N ASN A 427 -23.52 16.28 3.84
CA ASN A 427 -23.84 14.85 3.92
C ASN A 427 -23.11 14.10 2.81
N ILE A 428 -21.91 13.64 3.12
CA ILE A 428 -21.01 12.99 2.15
C ILE A 428 -21.62 11.69 1.62
N ALA A 429 -22.34 10.92 2.45
CA ALA A 429 -23.00 9.69 1.98
C ALA A 429 -24.04 9.99 0.88
N ASN A 430 -24.90 11.01 1.11
CA ASN A 430 -25.91 11.40 0.10
C ASN A 430 -25.25 11.92 -1.19
N GLU A 431 -24.18 12.73 -1.09
CA GLU A 431 -23.47 13.24 -2.26
C GLU A 431 -22.84 12.10 -3.12
N LEU A 432 -22.40 11.02 -2.47
CA LEU A 432 -21.88 9.83 -3.15
C LEU A 432 -23.02 8.98 -3.74
N GLU A 433 -24.13 8.87 -3.02
CA GLU A 433 -25.31 8.13 -3.50
C GLU A 433 -25.90 8.78 -4.74
N GLU A 434 -25.95 10.11 -4.83
CA GLU A 434 -26.34 10.85 -6.05
C GLU A 434 -25.43 10.52 -7.24
N LYS A 435 -24.17 10.13 -7.00
CA LYS A 435 -23.23 9.64 -8.00
C LYS A 435 -23.33 8.13 -8.26
N GLY A 436 -24.26 7.44 -7.62
CA GLY A 436 -24.51 6.00 -7.76
C GLY A 436 -23.68 5.12 -6.81
N VAL A 437 -22.91 5.71 -5.90
CA VAL A 437 -22.06 4.99 -4.94
C VAL A 437 -22.76 4.91 -3.58
N LEU A 438 -23.19 3.73 -3.18
CA LEU A 438 -23.77 3.50 -1.84
C LEU A 438 -22.64 3.43 -0.81
N VAL A 439 -22.78 4.14 0.31
CA VAL A 439 -21.76 4.19 1.37
C VAL A 439 -22.33 3.76 2.71
N MET A 440 -21.62 2.86 3.39
CA MET A 440 -21.87 2.53 4.80
C MET A 440 -20.60 2.81 5.62
N ALA A 441 -20.77 3.56 6.71
CA ALA A 441 -19.71 3.88 7.64
C ALA A 441 -20.26 3.96 9.06
N GLU A 442 -19.45 3.61 10.07
CA GLU A 442 -19.82 3.77 11.49
C GLU A 442 -19.84 5.24 11.90
N SER A 443 -19.03 6.08 11.24
CA SER A 443 -18.81 7.48 11.60
C SER A 443 -18.87 8.42 10.40
N ASN A 444 -19.73 9.44 10.49
CA ASN A 444 -19.72 10.55 9.55
C ASN A 444 -18.43 11.38 9.60
N ALA A 445 -17.68 11.34 10.70
CA ALA A 445 -16.41 12.04 10.82
C ALA A 445 -15.36 11.45 9.85
N THR A 446 -15.25 10.12 9.80
CA THR A 446 -14.34 9.43 8.87
C THR A 446 -14.69 9.74 7.42
N LEU A 447 -15.99 9.79 7.07
CA LEU A 447 -16.40 10.17 5.71
C LEU A 447 -15.96 11.59 5.35
N ARG A 448 -16.04 12.54 6.28
CA ARG A 448 -15.60 13.92 6.05
C ARG A 448 -14.08 14.06 5.92
N GLU A 449 -13.32 13.23 6.65
CA GLU A 449 -11.86 13.21 6.53
C GLU A 449 -11.36 12.67 5.16
N GLU A 450 -12.15 11.82 4.52
CA GLU A 450 -11.77 11.05 3.33
C GLU A 450 -12.56 11.50 2.08
N ILE A 451 -13.05 12.74 2.04
CA ILE A 451 -13.77 13.30 0.88
C ILE A 451 -12.91 13.29 -0.40
N PRO A 452 -13.52 13.13 -1.59
CA PRO A 452 -12.79 13.15 -2.86
C PRO A 452 -11.87 14.37 -3.04
N ALA A 453 -12.31 15.56 -2.64
CA ALA A 453 -11.52 16.79 -2.72
C ALA A 453 -10.22 16.79 -1.89
N ALA A 454 -10.05 15.84 -0.96
CA ALA A 454 -8.83 15.71 -0.16
C ALA A 454 -7.70 14.97 -0.90
N TYR A 455 -7.97 14.44 -2.10
CA TYR A 455 -7.07 13.62 -2.89
C TYR A 455 -6.69 14.28 -4.21
N LYS A 456 -5.53 13.88 -4.76
CA LYS A 456 -5.14 14.21 -6.13
C LYS A 456 -6.03 13.43 -7.12
N ASP A 457 -6.10 13.89 -8.36
CA ASP A 457 -6.71 13.14 -9.45
C ASP A 457 -5.92 11.85 -9.71
N VAL A 458 -6.51 10.70 -9.40
CA VAL A 458 -5.87 9.39 -9.59
C VAL A 458 -5.58 9.10 -11.07
N GLY A 459 -6.38 9.61 -12.00
CA GLY A 459 -6.15 9.47 -13.44
C GLY A 459 -4.90 10.21 -13.88
N GLU A 460 -4.63 11.39 -13.31
CA GLU A 460 -3.40 12.13 -13.57
C GLU A 460 -2.17 11.42 -12.96
N VAL A 461 -2.28 10.95 -11.71
CA VAL A 461 -1.22 10.15 -11.04
C VAL A 461 -0.84 8.95 -11.89
N VAL A 462 -1.83 8.17 -12.34
CA VAL A 462 -1.62 6.97 -13.15
C VAL A 462 -1.07 7.31 -14.54
N THR A 463 -1.46 8.45 -15.12
CA THR A 463 -0.91 8.92 -16.40
C THR A 463 0.58 9.18 -16.30
N VAL A 464 1.05 9.83 -15.22
CA VAL A 464 2.50 10.03 -14.98
C VAL A 464 3.22 8.69 -14.82
N VAL A 465 2.67 7.75 -14.03
CA VAL A 465 3.23 6.42 -13.84
C VAL A 465 3.40 5.68 -15.17
N GLU A 466 2.38 5.73 -16.04
CA GLU A 466 2.44 5.07 -17.35
C GLU A 466 3.43 5.74 -18.29
N LYS A 467 3.42 7.07 -18.37
CA LYS A 467 4.30 7.84 -19.26
C LYS A 467 5.76 7.77 -18.81
N ALA A 468 6.02 7.68 -17.52
CA ALA A 468 7.36 7.40 -16.98
C ALA A 468 7.82 5.94 -17.22
N GLY A 469 6.94 5.05 -17.67
CA GLY A 469 7.25 3.65 -17.96
C GLY A 469 7.30 2.75 -16.73
N LEU A 470 6.65 3.13 -15.62
CA LEU A 470 6.68 2.36 -14.38
C LEU A 470 5.62 1.25 -14.35
N ALA A 471 4.41 1.55 -14.83
CA ALA A 471 3.34 0.56 -14.99
C ALA A 471 2.36 1.02 -16.07
N ARG A 472 1.76 0.06 -16.80
CA ARG A 472 0.78 0.29 -17.88
C ARG A 472 -0.64 0.16 -17.34
N ARG A 473 -1.55 1.04 -17.75
CA ARG A 473 -2.98 0.92 -17.44
C ARG A 473 -3.60 -0.29 -18.14
N ILE A 474 -4.33 -1.10 -17.38
CA ILE A 474 -5.03 -2.27 -17.89
C ILE A 474 -6.54 -2.09 -17.78
N VAL A 475 -7.02 -1.72 -16.58
CA VAL A 475 -8.44 -1.55 -16.28
C VAL A 475 -8.66 -0.32 -15.41
N TYR A 476 -9.76 0.36 -15.66
CA TYR A 476 -10.40 1.31 -14.75
C TYR A 476 -11.69 0.70 -14.23
N ALA A 477 -11.84 0.64 -12.91
CA ALA A 477 -13.02 0.18 -12.22
C ALA A 477 -13.63 1.32 -11.39
N GLN A 478 -14.95 1.33 -11.25
CA GLN A 478 -15.67 2.37 -10.51
C GLN A 478 -16.43 1.75 -9.35
N PRO A 479 -16.38 2.33 -8.14
CA PRO A 479 -17.12 1.85 -6.99
C PRO A 479 -18.63 2.00 -7.22
N ILE A 480 -19.39 1.00 -6.77
CA ILE A 480 -20.86 1.01 -6.69
C ILE A 480 -21.31 0.95 -5.24
N ALA A 481 -20.43 0.47 -4.35
CA ALA A 481 -20.66 0.45 -2.91
C ALA A 481 -19.33 0.51 -2.16
N VAL A 482 -19.29 1.26 -1.05
CA VAL A 482 -18.09 1.50 -0.23
C VAL A 482 -18.43 1.28 1.24
N MET A 483 -17.60 0.49 1.90
CA MET A 483 -17.61 0.29 3.33
C MET A 483 -16.41 0.97 3.96
N LYS A 484 -16.66 1.81 4.95
CA LYS A 484 -15.64 2.48 5.78
C LYS A 484 -15.93 2.31 7.27
N GLU A 485 -15.01 2.86 8.12
CA GLU A 485 -15.24 3.02 9.55
C GLU A 485 -16.48 3.86 9.82
#